data_2fab1d8df768381e072106f0baf4a7a9
#
_entry.id   2fab1d8df768381e072106f0baf4a7a9
#
_cell.length_a   1.000
_cell.length_b   1.000
_cell.length_c   1.000
_cell.angle_alpha   90.00
_cell.angle_beta   90.00
_cell.angle_gamma   90.00
#
_symmetry.space_group_name_H-M   'P 1'
#
loop_
_entity.id
_entity.type
_entity.pdbx_description
1 polymer ?
#
loop_
_entity_poly.entity_id
_entity_poly.type
_entity_poly.pdbx_seq_one_letter_code
_entity_poly.pdbx_strand_id
1 'polypeptide(L)'
;MRILHFFATITVAAMLSGCNREQSQTTNRTPVDYVNPYIGNISHLLVPTFPTIQLPNSMLRVYPERADYTTELLNGLPLIVTNHRERSAFNLSPYQGKELRPIITYNYDNEHITPYSYQVDLNDNSMKAEYALSHQSALYRITFEADKPAYIIINSRNGSIHVGENFISGHQQLSANTNVYVYIEPQEKPVSTGILKDGVIEASKDNAEGINACAAWRFADGTTTVSLRYGISFISEEQAEKNMRNELKDYNIKNLAKAGRQIWNETLGRIKVEGGTEDDKTVLYSSFYRTFERPICMSEAGGRYFSAFDGKVHDDNGTPFYNDDWIWDTYRAAHPLRILIDTKKEEDIIASFLLMAEQMGTMWMPTFPEVTGDSRRMNSNHAVATIADALAKGLNINAVKAYEACRKGMEEKTLAPWSGAAAGWLDNFYRENGYIPALRPDEKETDPNVHPFEKRQPVAVTLGTSYDQWCLSRIAELLGKKDEAAHYPVSYTHLTLPTIC
;
A
#
# COMPACT_ATOMS: atom_id res chain seq x y z
N MET A 1 -101.06 8.01 -3.13
CA MET A 1 -100.06 8.30 -4.10
C MET A 1 -98.72 8.53 -3.32
N ARG A 2 -97.95 7.48 -3.11
CA ARG A 2 -96.71 7.47 -2.30
C ARG A 2 -95.57 7.13 -3.23
N ILE A 3 -94.58 8.01 -3.32
CA ILE A 3 -93.31 7.82 -4.07
C ILE A 3 -92.34 7.22 -3.12
N LEU A 4 -91.91 6.02 -3.43
CA LEU A 4 -90.77 5.33 -2.73
C LEU A 4 -89.47 5.82 -3.31
N HIS A 5 -88.61 6.37 -2.42
CA HIS A 5 -87.20 6.65 -2.76
C HIS A 5 -86.36 5.42 -2.42
N PHE A 6 -85.73 4.88 -3.45
CA PHE A 6 -84.67 3.84 -3.30
C PHE A 6 -83.35 4.55 -3.15
N PHE A 7 -82.70 4.41 -1.99
CA PHE A 7 -81.30 4.79 -1.81
C PHE A 7 -80.47 3.60 -2.16
N ALA A 8 -79.70 3.69 -3.26
CA ALA A 8 -78.68 2.76 -3.61
C ALA A 8 -77.39 3.20 -2.92
N THR A 9 -76.96 2.42 -1.92
CA THR A 9 -75.65 2.58 -1.25
C THR A 9 -74.58 1.92 -2.10
N ILE A 10 -73.78 2.72 -2.80
CA ILE A 10 -72.57 2.21 -3.50
C ILE A 10 -71.45 2.09 -2.47
N THR A 11 -71.10 0.86 -2.10
CA THR A 11 -69.93 0.54 -1.29
C THR A 11 -68.73 0.52 -2.22
N VAL A 12 -67.89 1.56 -2.22
CA VAL A 12 -66.60 1.58 -2.89
C VAL A 12 -65.60 0.78 -2.02
N ALA A 13 -65.33 -0.44 -2.40
CA ALA A 13 -64.21 -1.20 -1.83
C ALA A 13 -62.88 -0.63 -2.37
N ALA A 14 -62.26 0.22 -1.61
CA ALA A 14 -60.89 0.65 -1.89
C ALA A 14 -59.95 -0.56 -1.72
N MET A 15 -59.55 -1.18 -2.83
CA MET A 15 -58.41 -2.08 -2.84
C MET A 15 -57.13 -1.27 -2.57
N LEU A 16 -56.75 -1.20 -1.31
CA LEU A 16 -55.39 -0.85 -0.92
C LEU A 16 -54.48 -1.96 -1.41
N SER A 17 -53.96 -1.80 -2.62
CA SER A 17 -52.75 -2.53 -3.06
C SER A 17 -51.63 -2.11 -2.12
N GLY A 18 -51.44 -2.88 -1.06
CA GLY A 18 -50.26 -2.78 -0.25
C GLY A 18 -49.07 -3.06 -1.13
N CYS A 19 -48.32 -2.03 -1.51
CA CYS A 19 -46.90 -2.22 -1.84
C CYS A 19 -46.29 -2.88 -0.63
N ASN A 20 -46.07 -4.19 -0.70
CA ASN A 20 -45.08 -4.85 0.11
C ASN A 20 -43.74 -4.18 -0.24
N ARG A 21 -43.38 -3.12 0.51
CA ARG A 21 -41.99 -2.85 0.73
C ARG A 21 -41.46 -4.16 1.30
N GLU A 22 -40.71 -4.92 0.48
CA GLU A 22 -39.79 -5.88 1.01
C GLU A 22 -39.01 -5.13 2.12
N GLN A 23 -39.33 -5.44 3.35
CA GLN A 23 -38.42 -5.17 4.44
C GLN A 23 -37.14 -5.96 4.06
N SER A 24 -36.23 -5.29 3.35
CA SER A 24 -34.86 -5.77 3.25
C SER A 24 -34.48 -6.06 4.70
N GLN A 25 -34.26 -7.31 5.01
CA GLN A 25 -33.57 -7.69 6.22
C GLN A 25 -32.33 -6.80 6.22
N THR A 26 -32.32 -5.77 7.06
CA THR A 26 -31.14 -4.96 7.33
C THR A 26 -30.16 -5.94 7.96
N THR A 27 -29.41 -6.66 7.12
CA THR A 27 -28.19 -7.32 7.54
C THR A 27 -27.39 -6.20 8.21
N ASN A 28 -27.08 -6.40 9.47
CA ASN A 28 -26.43 -5.39 10.30
C ASN A 28 -25.01 -5.23 9.77
N ARG A 29 -24.84 -4.51 8.63
CA ARG A 29 -23.56 -4.26 7.96
C ARG A 29 -22.68 -3.46 8.90
N THR A 30 -21.46 -3.94 9.04
CA THR A 30 -20.40 -3.23 9.76
C THR A 30 -19.56 -2.40 8.77
N PRO A 31 -18.77 -1.43 9.22
CA PRO A 31 -17.99 -0.56 8.34
C PRO A 31 -17.21 -1.29 7.24
N VAL A 32 -16.56 -2.42 7.55
CA VAL A 32 -15.78 -3.18 6.57
C VAL A 32 -16.65 -3.84 5.49
N ASP A 33 -17.92 -4.09 5.76
CA ASP A 33 -18.84 -4.70 4.78
C ASP A 33 -19.24 -3.71 3.66
N TYR A 34 -18.96 -2.44 3.85
CA TYR A 34 -19.12 -1.39 2.82
C TYR A 34 -17.88 -1.21 1.95
N VAL A 35 -16.72 -1.76 2.34
CA VAL A 35 -15.51 -1.60 1.54
C VAL A 35 -15.59 -2.44 0.27
N ASN A 36 -15.49 -1.77 -0.86
CA ASN A 36 -15.37 -2.39 -2.17
C ASN A 36 -13.96 -2.15 -2.74
N PRO A 37 -13.04 -3.13 -2.66
CA PRO A 37 -11.67 -2.98 -3.17
C PRO A 37 -11.58 -2.79 -4.69
N TYR A 38 -12.65 -3.10 -5.44
CA TYR A 38 -12.68 -2.95 -6.91
C TYR A 38 -12.92 -1.52 -7.39
N ILE A 39 -13.33 -0.59 -6.52
CA ILE A 39 -13.56 0.81 -6.91
C ILE A 39 -12.26 1.41 -7.42
N GLY A 40 -12.29 1.94 -8.66
CA GLY A 40 -11.14 2.56 -9.33
C GLY A 40 -10.17 1.60 -10.01
N ASN A 41 -10.46 0.27 -10.06
CA ASN A 41 -9.57 -0.71 -10.70
C ASN A 41 -9.50 -0.56 -12.22
N ILE A 42 -10.48 0.09 -12.84
CA ILE A 42 -10.51 0.37 -14.27
C ILE A 42 -10.42 1.87 -14.45
N SER A 43 -9.43 2.34 -15.20
CA SER A 43 -9.24 3.75 -15.49
C SER A 43 -8.66 3.94 -16.88
N HIS A 44 -9.25 4.86 -17.66
CA HIS A 44 -8.76 5.23 -18.99
C HIS A 44 -7.83 6.45 -18.99
N LEU A 45 -7.92 7.28 -17.96
CA LEU A 45 -7.21 8.56 -17.89
C LEU A 45 -6.13 8.60 -16.82
N LEU A 46 -6.36 7.90 -15.73
CA LEU A 46 -5.48 7.89 -14.55
C LEU A 46 -4.99 6.48 -14.28
N VAL A 47 -4.04 6.39 -13.39
CA VAL A 47 -3.59 5.10 -12.86
C VAL A 47 -4.74 4.43 -12.12
N PRO A 48 -5.09 3.19 -12.47
CA PRO A 48 -6.08 2.45 -11.71
C PRO A 48 -5.59 2.19 -10.28
N THR A 49 -6.52 2.13 -9.34
CA THR A 49 -6.25 1.57 -8.00
C THR A 49 -6.24 0.05 -8.09
N PHE A 50 -5.53 -0.59 -7.16
CA PHE A 50 -5.50 -2.05 -7.10
C PHE A 50 -6.45 -2.58 -6.01
N PRO A 51 -7.05 -3.77 -6.19
CA PRO A 51 -7.89 -4.40 -5.18
C PRO A 51 -7.02 -4.99 -4.07
N THR A 52 -6.43 -4.10 -3.27
CA THR A 52 -5.42 -4.44 -2.28
C THR A 52 -6.04 -5.21 -1.11
N ILE A 53 -5.35 -6.25 -0.66
CA ILE A 53 -5.65 -7.03 0.53
C ILE A 53 -4.52 -6.76 1.51
N GLN A 54 -4.81 -6.11 2.64
CA GLN A 54 -3.85 -5.77 3.69
C GLN A 54 -4.57 -5.42 4.99
N LEU A 55 -3.88 -5.46 6.12
CA LEU A 55 -4.35 -4.82 7.35
C LEU A 55 -3.97 -3.34 7.38
N PRO A 56 -4.58 -2.52 8.24
CA PRO A 56 -4.28 -1.09 8.29
C PRO A 56 -2.79 -0.82 8.50
N ASN A 57 -2.16 -0.13 7.54
CA ASN A 57 -0.74 0.21 7.55
C ASN A 57 0.21 -1.00 7.69
N SER A 58 -0.21 -2.20 7.27
CA SER A 58 0.62 -3.40 7.38
C SER A 58 1.75 -3.42 6.35
N MET A 59 2.85 -4.07 6.71
CA MET A 59 3.97 -4.34 5.80
C MET A 59 3.55 -5.29 4.67
N LEU A 60 2.80 -6.34 5.01
CA LEU A 60 2.30 -7.30 4.03
C LEU A 60 1.05 -6.76 3.36
N ARG A 61 1.12 -6.64 2.05
CA ARG A 61 -0.02 -6.37 1.17
C ARG A 61 0.11 -7.16 -0.11
N VAL A 62 -1.03 -7.57 -0.65
CA VAL A 62 -1.11 -8.30 -1.92
C VAL A 62 -2.28 -7.79 -2.74
N TYR A 63 -2.23 -8.02 -4.03
CA TYR A 63 -3.37 -7.99 -4.94
C TYR A 63 -3.14 -9.04 -6.05
N PRO A 64 -4.20 -9.59 -6.67
CA PRO A 64 -4.06 -10.56 -7.75
C PRO A 64 -3.26 -9.98 -8.92
N GLU A 65 -2.27 -10.73 -9.40
CA GLU A 65 -1.41 -10.28 -10.49
C GLU A 65 -2.05 -10.62 -11.85
N ARG A 66 -2.34 -9.59 -12.62
CA ARG A 66 -2.91 -9.70 -13.96
C ARG A 66 -2.45 -8.53 -14.85
N ALA A 67 -2.61 -8.67 -16.16
CA ALA A 67 -2.19 -7.64 -17.11
C ALA A 67 -2.94 -6.31 -16.89
N ASP A 68 -4.24 -6.41 -16.65
CA ASP A 68 -5.12 -5.32 -16.23
C ASP A 68 -6.33 -5.92 -15.47
N TYR A 69 -7.25 -5.07 -15.02
CA TYR A 69 -8.41 -5.53 -14.24
C TYR A 69 -9.63 -5.90 -15.11
N THR A 70 -9.44 -6.05 -16.40
CA THR A 70 -10.42 -6.57 -17.37
C THR A 70 -10.02 -7.91 -17.93
N THR A 71 -8.79 -8.40 -17.68
CA THR A 71 -8.31 -9.69 -18.16
C THR A 71 -8.85 -10.85 -17.33
N GLU A 72 -9.08 -11.97 -18.00
CA GLU A 72 -9.53 -13.24 -17.41
C GLU A 72 -8.36 -14.15 -16.99
N LEU A 73 -7.14 -13.60 -16.95
CA LEU A 73 -5.93 -14.36 -16.63
C LEU A 73 -5.22 -13.83 -15.39
N LEU A 74 -4.85 -14.75 -14.49
CA LEU A 74 -3.99 -14.51 -13.33
C LEU A 74 -2.62 -15.13 -13.55
N ASN A 75 -1.56 -14.44 -13.13
CA ASN A 75 -0.17 -14.90 -13.22
C ASN A 75 0.32 -15.41 -11.85
N GLY A 76 -0.06 -16.61 -11.48
CA GLY A 76 0.19 -17.14 -10.14
C GLY A 76 -0.60 -16.43 -9.05
N LEU A 77 -0.26 -16.72 -7.80
CA LEU A 77 -0.80 -16.07 -6.61
C LEU A 77 0.29 -15.20 -5.95
N PRO A 78 -0.04 -14.00 -5.48
CA PRO A 78 0.94 -13.06 -4.93
C PRO A 78 1.36 -13.46 -3.52
N LEU A 79 2.63 -13.24 -3.16
CA LEU A 79 3.11 -13.36 -1.78
C LEU A 79 3.34 -12.00 -1.11
N ILE A 80 3.86 -11.02 -1.85
CA ILE A 80 3.96 -9.63 -1.41
C ILE A 80 4.08 -8.70 -2.60
N VAL A 81 3.42 -7.54 -2.53
CA VAL A 81 3.62 -6.43 -3.45
C VAL A 81 4.25 -5.27 -2.68
N THR A 82 5.40 -4.82 -3.15
CA THR A 82 6.25 -3.86 -2.44
C THR A 82 6.10 -2.43 -2.92
N ASN A 83 5.58 -2.24 -4.14
CA ASN A 83 5.39 -0.91 -4.72
C ASN A 83 4.13 -0.87 -5.60
N HIS A 84 3.74 0.34 -5.96
CA HIS A 84 2.62 0.63 -6.84
C HIS A 84 2.87 0.14 -8.27
N ARG A 85 1.89 -0.52 -8.88
CA ARG A 85 1.94 -1.11 -10.23
C ARG A 85 3.00 -2.21 -10.41
N GLU A 86 3.55 -2.73 -9.36
CA GLU A 86 4.54 -3.78 -9.46
C GLU A 86 3.90 -5.16 -9.38
N ARG A 87 4.63 -6.11 -9.91
CA ARG A 87 4.32 -7.52 -9.76
C ARG A 87 4.63 -7.96 -8.34
N SER A 88 4.03 -9.06 -7.93
CA SER A 88 4.43 -9.72 -6.68
C SER A 88 5.94 -9.98 -6.67
N ALA A 89 6.61 -9.66 -5.58
CA ALA A 89 8.04 -9.94 -5.42
C ALA A 89 8.32 -11.44 -5.49
N PHE A 90 7.51 -12.22 -4.81
CA PHE A 90 7.46 -13.67 -4.95
C PHE A 90 6.11 -14.09 -5.53
N ASN A 91 6.10 -15.25 -6.16
CA ASN A 91 4.89 -15.82 -6.75
C ASN A 91 4.71 -17.26 -6.28
N LEU A 92 3.49 -17.61 -5.93
CA LEU A 92 3.07 -18.96 -5.60
C LEU A 92 2.17 -19.49 -6.71
N SER A 93 2.50 -20.67 -7.25
CA SER A 93 1.72 -21.29 -8.30
C SER A 93 1.27 -22.70 -7.90
N PRO A 94 0.00 -22.90 -7.46
CA PRO A 94 -0.57 -24.23 -7.34
C PRO A 94 -0.77 -24.85 -8.73
N TYR A 95 -0.48 -26.14 -8.89
CA TYR A 95 -0.54 -26.78 -10.20
C TYR A 95 -0.91 -28.26 -10.14
N GLN A 96 -1.65 -28.71 -11.14
CA GLN A 96 -2.06 -30.12 -11.34
C GLN A 96 -1.84 -30.55 -12.79
N GLY A 97 -0.64 -30.44 -13.29
CA GLY A 97 -0.31 -30.81 -14.67
C GLY A 97 1.04 -31.52 -14.78
N LYS A 98 1.48 -31.76 -16.01
CA LYS A 98 2.72 -32.48 -16.29
C LYS A 98 3.93 -31.55 -16.52
N GLU A 99 3.69 -30.33 -17.01
CA GLU A 99 4.72 -29.37 -17.36
C GLU A 99 4.86 -28.31 -16.28
N LEU A 100 5.79 -28.48 -15.37
CA LEU A 100 6.06 -27.49 -14.34
C LEU A 100 6.77 -26.26 -14.94
N ARG A 101 6.33 -25.07 -14.56
CA ARG A 101 6.91 -23.79 -14.97
C ARG A 101 7.07 -22.89 -13.75
N PRO A 102 8.01 -21.93 -13.76
CA PRO A 102 8.25 -21.04 -12.63
C PRO A 102 7.02 -20.23 -12.20
N ILE A 103 6.17 -19.86 -13.15
CA ILE A 103 4.90 -19.15 -12.91
C ILE A 103 3.85 -19.80 -13.80
N ILE A 104 2.69 -20.13 -13.23
CA ILE A 104 1.55 -20.67 -13.95
C ILE A 104 0.54 -19.55 -14.16
N THR A 105 -0.01 -19.46 -15.37
CA THR A 105 -1.11 -18.57 -15.70
C THR A 105 -2.42 -19.35 -15.66
N TYR A 106 -3.45 -18.77 -15.04
CA TYR A 106 -4.76 -19.39 -14.86
C TYR A 106 -5.85 -18.52 -15.48
N ASN A 107 -6.88 -19.15 -16.07
CA ASN A 107 -8.20 -18.55 -16.09
C ASN A 107 -8.80 -18.63 -14.67
N TYR A 108 -9.76 -17.77 -14.34
CA TYR A 108 -10.31 -17.71 -12.99
C TYR A 108 -11.77 -17.28 -12.98
N ASP A 109 -12.47 -17.77 -11.97
CA ASP A 109 -13.86 -17.45 -11.68
C ASP A 109 -14.08 -17.23 -10.19
N ASN A 110 -15.29 -16.77 -9.82
CA ASN A 110 -15.75 -16.61 -8.45
C ASN A 110 -14.76 -15.86 -7.56
N GLU A 111 -14.06 -14.87 -8.13
CA GLU A 111 -13.10 -14.04 -7.39
C GLU A 111 -13.84 -13.22 -6.34
N HIS A 112 -13.37 -13.30 -5.12
CA HIS A 112 -13.87 -12.50 -4.01
C HIS A 112 -12.73 -11.87 -3.22
N ILE A 113 -12.66 -10.53 -3.21
CA ILE A 113 -11.65 -9.76 -2.52
C ILE A 113 -12.31 -8.94 -1.42
N THR A 114 -11.78 -9.07 -0.21
CA THR A 114 -12.06 -8.17 0.92
C THR A 114 -10.76 -7.51 1.37
N PRO A 115 -10.77 -6.49 2.21
CA PRO A 115 -9.54 -5.93 2.75
C PRO A 115 -8.63 -6.92 3.51
N TYR A 116 -9.16 -8.06 3.94
CA TYR A 116 -8.48 -9.00 4.84
C TYR A 116 -8.43 -10.44 4.33
N SER A 117 -9.05 -10.73 3.18
CA SER A 117 -9.09 -12.09 2.60
C SER A 117 -9.27 -12.08 1.08
N TYR A 118 -8.87 -13.18 0.47
CA TYR A 118 -9.03 -13.43 -0.96
C TYR A 118 -9.49 -14.84 -1.19
N GLN A 119 -10.35 -15.04 -2.18
CA GLN A 119 -10.79 -16.34 -2.67
C GLN A 119 -10.95 -16.29 -4.18
N VAL A 120 -10.54 -17.35 -4.85
CA VAL A 120 -10.68 -17.49 -6.31
C VAL A 120 -10.73 -18.97 -6.69
N ASP A 121 -11.50 -19.28 -7.71
CA ASP A 121 -11.50 -20.58 -8.38
C ASP A 121 -10.61 -20.47 -9.63
N LEU A 122 -9.72 -21.45 -9.84
CA LEU A 122 -8.71 -21.45 -10.88
C LEU A 122 -8.95 -22.60 -11.86
N ASN A 123 -8.64 -22.39 -13.15
CA ASN A 123 -8.70 -23.36 -14.22
C ASN A 123 -10.05 -24.11 -14.28
N ASP A 124 -11.10 -23.37 -14.62
CA ASP A 124 -12.46 -23.91 -14.76
C ASP A 124 -12.95 -24.64 -13.48
N ASN A 125 -12.64 -24.05 -12.32
CA ASN A 125 -12.97 -24.54 -10.98
C ASN A 125 -12.27 -25.85 -10.56
N SER A 126 -11.20 -26.26 -11.27
CA SER A 126 -10.42 -27.46 -10.91
C SER A 126 -9.58 -27.28 -9.64
N MET A 127 -9.24 -26.04 -9.31
CA MET A 127 -8.53 -25.67 -8.08
C MET A 127 -9.19 -24.45 -7.44
N LYS A 128 -9.07 -24.36 -6.12
CA LYS A 128 -9.53 -23.19 -5.36
C LYS A 128 -8.41 -22.68 -4.48
N ALA A 129 -8.19 -21.35 -4.48
CA ALA A 129 -7.28 -20.68 -3.58
C ALA A 129 -8.07 -19.83 -2.58
N GLU A 130 -7.73 -19.95 -1.29
CA GLU A 130 -8.20 -19.10 -0.22
C GLU A 130 -6.98 -18.47 0.49
N TYR A 131 -7.10 -17.21 0.86
CA TYR A 131 -6.02 -16.42 1.45
C TYR A 131 -6.54 -15.54 2.58
N ALA A 132 -5.76 -15.44 3.65
CA ALA A 132 -5.96 -14.45 4.71
C ALA A 132 -4.60 -14.03 5.29
N LEU A 133 -4.53 -12.80 5.81
CA LEU A 133 -3.25 -12.21 6.22
C LEU A 133 -3.30 -11.58 7.61
N SER A 134 -2.10 -11.41 8.18
CA SER A 134 -1.76 -10.57 9.32
C SER A 134 -0.87 -9.40 8.85
N HIS A 135 -0.09 -8.78 9.77
CA HIS A 135 0.73 -7.61 9.42
C HIS A 135 1.99 -7.97 8.61
N GLN A 136 2.59 -9.13 8.86
CA GLN A 136 3.84 -9.58 8.26
C GLN A 136 3.79 -11.04 7.82
N SER A 137 2.63 -11.68 7.90
CA SER A 137 2.46 -13.08 7.59
C SER A 137 1.08 -13.40 7.05
N ALA A 138 0.93 -14.53 6.36
CA ALA A 138 -0.35 -14.95 5.81
C ALA A 138 -0.48 -16.46 5.67
N LEU A 139 -1.72 -16.88 5.41
CA LEU A 139 -2.11 -18.26 5.12
C LEU A 139 -2.65 -18.35 3.69
N TYR A 140 -2.24 -19.40 2.99
CA TYR A 140 -2.93 -19.92 1.82
C TYR A 140 -3.55 -21.28 2.13
N ARG A 141 -4.72 -21.55 1.60
CA ARG A 141 -5.31 -22.89 1.50
C ARG A 141 -5.69 -23.14 0.06
N ILE A 142 -5.08 -24.18 -0.53
CA ILE A 142 -5.32 -24.58 -1.90
C ILE A 142 -6.09 -25.90 -1.90
N THR A 143 -7.21 -25.93 -2.61
CA THR A 143 -7.98 -27.15 -2.85
C THR A 143 -7.66 -27.67 -4.25
N PHE A 144 -7.46 -28.97 -4.38
CA PHE A 144 -7.07 -29.69 -5.58
C PHE A 144 -8.06 -30.80 -5.92
N GLU A 145 -8.10 -31.24 -7.18
CA GLU A 145 -8.77 -32.47 -7.58
C GLU A 145 -7.96 -33.70 -7.11
N ALA A 146 -8.66 -34.72 -6.59
CA ALA A 146 -8.02 -35.90 -5.98
C ALA A 146 -7.30 -36.84 -6.96
N ASP A 147 -7.67 -36.81 -8.23
CA ASP A 147 -7.17 -37.71 -9.27
C ASP A 147 -5.92 -37.20 -10.01
N LYS A 148 -5.43 -36.03 -9.63
CA LYS A 148 -4.27 -35.36 -10.24
C LYS A 148 -3.19 -35.09 -9.19
N PRO A 149 -1.90 -35.10 -9.58
CA PRO A 149 -0.82 -34.76 -8.66
C PRO A 149 -0.92 -33.28 -8.27
N ALA A 150 -0.71 -32.97 -6.97
CA ALA A 150 -0.72 -31.62 -6.45
C ALA A 150 0.70 -31.09 -6.31
N TYR A 151 0.94 -29.91 -6.88
CA TYR A 151 2.20 -29.18 -6.79
C TYR A 151 1.97 -27.79 -6.24
N ILE A 152 2.95 -27.29 -5.47
CA ILE A 152 3.10 -25.86 -5.13
C ILE A 152 4.47 -25.41 -5.62
N ILE A 153 4.48 -24.38 -6.44
CA ILE A 153 5.69 -23.82 -7.04
C ILE A 153 5.90 -22.42 -6.45
N ILE A 154 7.09 -22.14 -5.95
CA ILE A 154 7.50 -20.85 -5.41
C ILE A 154 8.60 -20.26 -6.28
N ASN A 155 8.39 -19.05 -6.75
CA ASN A 155 9.31 -18.34 -7.62
C ASN A 155 9.75 -17.02 -6.99
N SER A 156 11.09 -16.79 -6.98
CA SER A 156 11.68 -15.46 -6.82
C SER A 156 12.03 -14.93 -8.21
N ARG A 157 11.46 -13.81 -8.61
CA ARG A 157 11.65 -13.27 -9.97
C ARG A 157 13.08 -12.84 -10.23
N ASN A 158 13.77 -12.38 -9.19
CA ASN A 158 15.18 -11.95 -9.26
C ASN A 158 15.78 -11.99 -7.85
N GLY A 159 16.36 -13.10 -7.47
CA GLY A 159 16.94 -13.26 -6.14
C GLY A 159 17.38 -14.69 -5.89
N SER A 160 17.05 -15.24 -4.73
CA SER A 160 17.38 -16.62 -4.38
C SER A 160 16.17 -17.37 -3.83
N ILE A 161 16.23 -18.68 -3.96
CA ILE A 161 15.35 -19.64 -3.29
C ILE A 161 16.22 -20.67 -2.59
N HIS A 162 15.89 -20.97 -1.35
CA HIS A 162 16.50 -21.98 -0.51
C HIS A 162 15.46 -23.00 -0.08
N VAL A 163 15.78 -24.29 -0.22
CA VAL A 163 14.87 -25.40 0.08
C VAL A 163 15.38 -26.15 1.30
N GLY A 164 14.62 -26.13 2.39
CA GLY A 164 14.86 -26.95 3.56
C GLY A 164 14.02 -28.23 3.57
N GLU A 165 14.12 -29.02 4.65
CA GLU A 165 13.37 -30.28 4.79
C GLU A 165 11.85 -30.08 4.70
N ASN A 166 11.32 -29.02 5.31
CA ASN A 166 9.89 -28.73 5.35
C ASN A 166 9.60 -27.23 5.20
N PHE A 167 10.45 -26.50 4.50
CA PHE A 167 10.25 -25.08 4.20
C PHE A 167 10.90 -24.70 2.88
N ILE A 168 10.46 -23.59 2.32
CA ILE A 168 11.13 -22.84 1.27
C ILE A 168 11.33 -21.43 1.80
N SER A 169 12.54 -20.90 1.69
CA SER A 169 12.84 -19.50 1.98
C SER A 169 13.60 -18.86 0.81
N GLY A 170 13.84 -17.58 0.90
CA GLY A 170 14.62 -16.88 -0.11
C GLY A 170 14.48 -15.38 -0.01
N HIS A 171 15.15 -14.70 -0.94
CA HIS A 171 14.99 -13.26 -1.10
C HIS A 171 14.68 -12.89 -2.54
N GLN A 172 14.09 -11.72 -2.70
CA GLN A 172 14.03 -11.01 -3.97
C GLN A 172 14.68 -9.65 -3.82
N GLN A 173 15.56 -9.33 -4.75
CA GLN A 173 16.19 -8.03 -4.85
C GLN A 173 15.19 -7.01 -5.43
N LEU A 174 14.95 -5.91 -4.69
CA LEU A 174 14.10 -4.79 -5.09
C LEU A 174 14.93 -3.63 -5.63
N SER A 175 16.08 -3.37 -5.03
CA SER A 175 17.06 -2.38 -5.47
C SER A 175 18.47 -2.85 -5.15
N ALA A 176 19.48 -2.04 -5.45
CA ALA A 176 20.88 -2.37 -5.14
C ALA A 176 21.10 -2.69 -3.64
N ASN A 177 20.32 -2.07 -2.75
CA ASN A 177 20.53 -2.16 -1.31
C ASN A 177 19.31 -2.72 -0.55
N THR A 178 18.23 -3.07 -1.24
CA THR A 178 16.99 -3.51 -0.59
C THR A 178 16.56 -4.86 -1.11
N ASN A 179 16.42 -5.81 -0.21
CA ASN A 179 15.82 -7.11 -0.46
C ASN A 179 14.50 -7.25 0.33
N VAL A 180 13.60 -8.07 -0.18
CA VAL A 180 12.51 -8.63 0.60
C VAL A 180 12.73 -10.13 0.71
N TYR A 181 12.52 -10.67 1.91
CA TYR A 181 12.73 -12.07 2.26
C TYR A 181 11.39 -12.74 2.53
N VAL A 182 11.34 -14.03 2.26
CA VAL A 182 10.18 -14.88 2.54
C VAL A 182 10.64 -16.16 3.22
N TYR A 183 9.80 -16.67 4.13
CA TYR A 183 9.89 -18.01 4.70
C TYR A 183 8.49 -18.65 4.64
N ILE A 184 8.38 -19.84 4.02
CA ILE A 184 7.12 -20.52 3.76
C ILE A 184 7.25 -21.96 4.24
N GLU A 185 6.20 -22.47 4.93
CA GLU A 185 6.10 -23.88 5.29
C GLU A 185 4.69 -24.43 5.03
N PRO A 186 4.57 -25.68 4.56
CA PRO A 186 3.31 -26.37 4.39
C PRO A 186 2.88 -27.07 5.68
N GLN A 187 1.57 -27.24 5.86
CA GLN A 187 1.02 -28.10 6.91
C GLN A 187 1.18 -29.58 6.53
N GLU A 188 0.89 -29.89 5.29
CA GLU A 188 0.97 -31.23 4.71
C GLU A 188 2.41 -31.50 4.25
N LYS A 189 3.00 -32.64 4.66
CA LYS A 189 4.37 -32.99 4.29
C LYS A 189 4.46 -33.32 2.80
N PRO A 190 5.30 -32.63 2.01
CA PRO A 190 5.54 -32.96 0.61
C PRO A 190 6.25 -34.32 0.49
N VAL A 191 5.97 -35.06 -0.56
CA VAL A 191 6.66 -36.32 -0.90
C VAL A 191 7.91 -36.08 -1.75
N SER A 192 8.01 -34.92 -2.37
CA SER A 192 9.21 -34.48 -3.08
C SER A 192 9.33 -32.96 -2.96
N THR A 193 10.56 -32.50 -2.74
CA THR A 193 10.93 -31.10 -2.65
C THR A 193 12.27 -30.87 -3.35
N GLY A 194 12.49 -29.70 -3.95
CA GLY A 194 13.75 -29.36 -4.60
C GLY A 194 13.64 -28.12 -5.50
N ILE A 195 14.76 -27.80 -6.13
CA ILE A 195 14.83 -26.71 -7.11
C ILE A 195 14.12 -27.13 -8.39
N LEU A 196 13.24 -26.26 -8.90
CA LEU A 196 12.59 -26.46 -10.19
C LEU A 196 13.46 -25.90 -11.31
N LYS A 197 13.97 -26.81 -12.17
CA LYS A 197 14.76 -26.46 -13.34
C LYS A 197 14.27 -27.23 -14.56
N ASP A 198 14.06 -26.53 -15.66
CA ASP A 198 13.63 -27.13 -16.95
C ASP A 198 12.41 -28.06 -16.83
N GLY A 199 11.46 -27.71 -15.94
CA GLY A 199 10.25 -28.48 -15.68
C GLY A 199 10.43 -29.71 -14.76
N VAL A 200 11.60 -29.89 -14.15
CA VAL A 200 11.92 -31.03 -13.28
C VAL A 200 12.29 -30.54 -11.88
N ILE A 201 11.81 -31.25 -10.85
CA ILE A 201 12.23 -31.01 -9.45
C ILE A 201 13.53 -31.74 -9.20
N GLU A 202 14.62 -30.98 -9.07
CA GLU A 202 15.95 -31.50 -8.73
C GLU A 202 16.08 -31.62 -7.20
N ALA A 203 15.72 -32.77 -6.64
CA ALA A 203 15.70 -33.00 -5.19
C ALA A 203 17.10 -33.00 -4.53
N SER A 204 18.17 -33.10 -5.31
CA SER A 204 19.55 -33.04 -4.84
C SER A 204 20.10 -31.61 -4.70
N LYS A 205 19.32 -30.62 -5.09
CA LYS A 205 19.69 -29.20 -5.00
C LYS A 205 18.78 -28.50 -4.02
N ASP A 206 19.38 -27.68 -3.17
CA ASP A 206 18.71 -26.90 -2.12
C ASP A 206 18.76 -25.39 -2.35
N ASN A 207 19.48 -24.92 -3.37
CA ASN A 207 19.62 -23.49 -3.69
C ASN A 207 19.46 -23.20 -5.18
N ALA A 208 18.82 -22.07 -5.49
CA ALA A 208 18.83 -21.44 -6.81
C ALA A 208 18.96 -19.92 -6.65
N GLU A 209 19.67 -19.29 -7.58
CA GLU A 209 19.85 -17.84 -7.63
C GLU A 209 19.63 -17.29 -9.04
N GLY A 210 19.29 -16.00 -9.12
CA GLY A 210 19.12 -15.25 -10.35
C GLY A 210 17.67 -15.07 -10.77
N ILE A 211 17.49 -14.87 -12.08
CA ILE A 211 16.16 -14.63 -12.65
C ILE A 211 15.35 -15.93 -12.64
N ASN A 212 14.13 -15.85 -12.09
CA ASN A 212 13.23 -16.99 -11.92
C ASN A 212 13.83 -18.15 -11.09
N ALA A 213 14.60 -17.83 -10.05
CA ALA A 213 14.97 -18.83 -9.06
C ALA A 213 13.68 -19.45 -8.49
N CYS A 214 13.58 -20.79 -8.55
CA CYS A 214 12.31 -21.45 -8.36
C CYS A 214 12.48 -22.80 -7.64
N ALA A 215 11.56 -23.10 -6.71
CA ALA A 215 11.45 -24.38 -6.07
C ALA A 215 10.04 -24.94 -6.16
N ALA A 216 9.88 -26.24 -5.97
CA ALA A 216 8.58 -26.86 -5.98
C ALA A 216 8.46 -27.95 -4.91
N TRP A 217 7.26 -28.09 -4.38
CA TRP A 217 6.78 -29.21 -3.61
C TRP A 217 5.84 -30.07 -4.47
N ARG A 218 5.99 -31.40 -4.41
CA ARG A 218 5.01 -32.35 -4.84
C ARG A 218 4.41 -33.03 -3.61
N PHE A 219 3.10 -33.11 -3.55
CA PHE A 219 2.36 -33.77 -2.47
C PHE A 219 1.96 -35.21 -2.89
N ALA A 220 1.54 -36.02 -1.91
CA ALA A 220 1.14 -37.39 -2.15
C ALA A 220 -0.06 -37.43 -3.10
N ASP A 221 -0.17 -38.53 -3.89
CA ASP A 221 -1.30 -38.71 -4.76
C ASP A 221 -2.59 -38.84 -3.94
N GLY A 222 -3.66 -38.18 -4.42
CA GLY A 222 -4.93 -38.07 -3.70
C GLY A 222 -4.99 -36.89 -2.70
N THR A 223 -3.94 -36.06 -2.60
CA THR A 223 -3.98 -34.83 -1.78
C THR A 223 -4.99 -33.85 -2.37
N THR A 224 -6.03 -33.52 -1.62
CA THR A 224 -7.08 -32.57 -2.02
C THR A 224 -6.96 -31.20 -1.39
N THR A 225 -6.11 -31.04 -0.39
CA THR A 225 -5.92 -29.75 0.29
C THR A 225 -4.46 -29.60 0.69
N VAL A 226 -3.91 -28.40 0.45
CA VAL A 226 -2.61 -27.98 0.94
C VAL A 226 -2.77 -26.63 1.61
N SER A 227 -2.33 -26.56 2.88
CA SER A 227 -2.34 -25.34 3.67
C SER A 227 -0.90 -24.86 3.84
N LEU A 228 -0.69 -23.57 3.60
CA LEU A 228 0.62 -22.94 3.68
C LEU A 228 0.55 -21.77 4.66
N ARG A 229 1.60 -21.56 5.45
CA ARG A 229 1.84 -20.30 6.15
C ARG A 229 3.16 -19.70 5.73
N TYR A 230 3.22 -18.38 5.69
CA TYR A 230 4.45 -17.69 5.36
C TYR A 230 4.59 -16.38 6.11
N GLY A 231 5.82 -15.94 6.26
CA GLY A 231 6.17 -14.60 6.73
C GLY A 231 7.09 -13.90 5.76
N ILE A 232 7.09 -12.59 5.85
CA ILE A 232 7.96 -11.71 5.08
C ILE A 232 8.84 -10.88 6.01
N SER A 233 9.98 -10.41 5.48
CA SER A 233 10.89 -9.50 6.18
C SER A 233 11.66 -8.65 5.17
N PHE A 234 12.10 -7.47 5.60
CA PHE A 234 13.12 -6.69 4.90
C PHE A 234 14.51 -6.83 5.54
N ILE A 235 14.65 -7.69 6.56
CA ILE A 235 15.88 -7.89 7.33
C ILE A 235 16.61 -9.18 6.90
N SER A 236 15.93 -10.33 6.99
CA SER A 236 16.50 -11.65 6.64
C SER A 236 15.42 -12.74 6.53
N GLU A 237 15.81 -13.93 6.05
CA GLU A 237 14.96 -15.13 6.01
C GLU A 237 14.58 -15.59 7.43
N GLU A 238 15.50 -15.57 8.39
CA GLU A 238 15.26 -15.92 9.78
C GLU A 238 14.28 -14.92 10.45
N GLN A 239 14.37 -13.66 10.07
CA GLN A 239 13.42 -12.68 10.57
C GLN A 239 12.01 -12.89 9.95
N ALA A 240 11.93 -13.30 8.69
CA ALA A 240 10.65 -13.68 8.06
C ALA A 240 10.01 -14.88 8.77
N GLU A 241 10.81 -15.89 9.13
CA GLU A 241 10.35 -17.01 9.98
C GLU A 241 9.85 -16.52 11.34
N LYS A 242 10.62 -15.66 12.01
CA LYS A 242 10.26 -15.09 13.32
C LYS A 242 8.95 -14.30 13.24
N ASN A 243 8.76 -13.48 12.21
CA ASN A 243 7.53 -12.74 11.98
C ASN A 243 6.34 -13.70 11.83
N MET A 244 6.48 -14.72 11.00
CA MET A 244 5.45 -15.73 10.80
C MET A 244 5.08 -16.44 12.11
N ARG A 245 6.07 -16.93 12.87
CA ARG A 245 5.83 -17.65 14.12
C ARG A 245 5.26 -16.77 15.22
N ASN A 246 5.56 -15.47 15.17
CA ASN A 246 4.97 -14.50 16.10
C ASN A 246 3.47 -14.32 15.86
N GLU A 247 3.05 -14.24 14.62
CA GLU A 247 1.66 -13.92 14.24
C GLU A 247 0.78 -15.17 14.04
N LEU A 248 1.32 -16.25 13.44
CA LEU A 248 0.56 -17.44 13.05
C LEU A 248 0.89 -18.62 13.96
N LYS A 249 -0.10 -19.04 14.76
CA LYS A 249 0.04 -20.19 15.67
C LYS A 249 -0.46 -21.50 15.06
N ASP A 250 -1.32 -21.42 14.05
CA ASP A 250 -1.93 -22.55 13.36
C ASP A 250 -2.17 -22.22 11.88
N TYR A 251 -2.86 -23.14 11.17
CA TYR A 251 -3.25 -22.98 9.76
C TYR A 251 -4.73 -22.64 9.59
N ASN A 252 -5.37 -22.07 10.61
CA ASN A 252 -6.80 -21.77 10.57
C ASN A 252 -7.09 -20.46 9.84
N ILE A 253 -7.23 -20.54 8.53
CA ILE A 253 -7.47 -19.41 7.64
C ILE A 253 -8.76 -18.63 7.99
N LYS A 254 -9.80 -19.32 8.47
CA LYS A 254 -11.06 -18.67 8.83
C LYS A 254 -10.91 -17.81 10.08
N ASN A 255 -10.13 -18.29 11.06
CA ASN A 255 -9.84 -17.51 12.26
C ASN A 255 -9.00 -16.28 11.92
N LEU A 256 -8.01 -16.44 11.04
CA LEU A 256 -7.17 -15.31 10.60
C LEU A 256 -8.00 -14.26 9.84
N ALA A 257 -8.85 -14.68 8.89
CA ALA A 257 -9.75 -13.76 8.19
C ALA A 257 -10.73 -13.05 9.15
N LYS A 258 -11.25 -13.76 10.16
CA LYS A 258 -12.12 -13.16 11.18
C LYS A 258 -11.38 -12.11 12.01
N ALA A 259 -10.13 -12.37 12.38
CA ALA A 259 -9.29 -11.40 13.09
C ALA A 259 -9.03 -10.16 12.24
N GLY A 260 -8.67 -10.34 10.96
CA GLY A 260 -8.49 -9.23 10.01
C GLY A 260 -9.76 -8.39 9.82
N ARG A 261 -10.92 -9.05 9.73
CA ARG A 261 -12.23 -8.36 9.68
C ARG A 261 -12.48 -7.52 10.94
N GLN A 262 -12.15 -8.04 12.10
CA GLN A 262 -12.30 -7.30 13.37
C GLN A 262 -11.40 -6.07 13.38
N ILE A 263 -10.12 -6.21 13.05
CA ILE A 263 -9.15 -5.09 13.00
C ILE A 263 -9.66 -3.98 12.06
N TRP A 264 -10.19 -4.35 10.89
CA TRP A 264 -10.76 -3.37 9.96
C TRP A 264 -12.02 -2.70 10.50
N ASN A 265 -12.90 -3.43 11.17
CA ASN A 265 -14.10 -2.83 11.78
C ASN A 265 -13.75 -1.85 12.91
N GLU A 266 -12.75 -2.17 13.75
CA GLU A 266 -12.25 -1.26 14.78
C GLU A 266 -11.63 0.00 14.14
N THR A 267 -10.86 -0.16 13.07
CA THR A 267 -10.21 0.95 12.38
C THR A 267 -11.20 1.85 11.67
N LEU A 268 -12.06 1.29 10.83
CA LEU A 268 -13.07 2.05 10.07
C LEU A 268 -14.19 2.59 10.95
N GLY A 269 -14.48 1.90 12.06
CA GLY A 269 -15.47 2.31 13.04
C GLY A 269 -15.10 3.56 13.87
N ARG A 270 -13.89 4.10 13.69
CA ARG A 270 -13.50 5.41 14.24
C ARG A 270 -14.33 6.55 13.63
N ILE A 271 -14.84 6.37 12.42
CA ILE A 271 -15.79 7.27 11.77
C ILE A 271 -17.13 6.54 11.64
N LYS A 272 -18.15 7.06 12.32
CA LYS A 272 -19.52 6.56 12.22
C LYS A 272 -20.32 7.51 11.36
N VAL A 273 -21.03 6.95 10.38
CA VAL A 273 -21.84 7.72 9.43
C VAL A 273 -23.30 7.28 9.53
N GLU A 274 -24.17 8.25 9.70
CA GLU A 274 -25.62 8.07 9.68
C GLU A 274 -26.22 8.81 8.47
N GLY A 275 -27.25 8.23 7.87
CA GLY A 275 -27.87 8.77 6.66
C GLY A 275 -27.11 8.41 5.38
N GLY A 276 -27.43 9.09 4.27
CA GLY A 276 -26.93 8.75 2.94
C GLY A 276 -27.50 7.45 2.38
N THR A 277 -27.14 7.14 1.14
CA THR A 277 -27.46 5.88 0.49
C THR A 277 -26.43 4.79 0.86
N GLU A 278 -26.70 3.54 0.54
CA GLU A 278 -25.74 2.45 0.70
C GLU A 278 -24.49 2.66 -0.21
N ASP A 279 -24.69 3.26 -1.38
CA ASP A 279 -23.60 3.61 -2.30
C ASP A 279 -22.72 4.74 -1.72
N ASP A 280 -23.32 5.77 -1.09
CA ASP A 280 -22.56 6.82 -0.41
C ASP A 280 -21.67 6.24 0.69
N LYS A 281 -22.21 5.31 1.49
CA LYS A 281 -21.43 4.60 2.52
C LYS A 281 -20.33 3.73 1.92
N THR A 282 -20.61 3.05 0.79
CA THR A 282 -19.63 2.25 0.07
C THR A 282 -18.48 3.10 -0.44
N VAL A 283 -18.77 4.25 -1.06
CA VAL A 283 -17.73 5.20 -1.52
C VAL A 283 -16.92 5.73 -0.34
N LEU A 284 -17.60 6.14 0.74
CA LEU A 284 -16.94 6.68 1.93
C LEU A 284 -15.98 5.64 2.55
N TYR A 285 -16.49 4.45 2.91
CA TYR A 285 -15.67 3.46 3.60
C TYR A 285 -14.60 2.86 2.69
N SER A 286 -14.83 2.74 1.38
CA SER A 286 -13.79 2.34 0.43
C SER A 286 -12.69 3.40 0.30
N SER A 287 -13.04 4.68 0.27
CA SER A 287 -12.06 5.77 0.27
C SER A 287 -11.30 5.84 1.59
N PHE A 288 -12.00 5.65 2.71
CA PHE A 288 -11.38 5.63 4.05
C PHE A 288 -10.42 4.44 4.22
N TYR A 289 -10.80 3.25 3.76
CA TYR A 289 -9.92 2.08 3.69
C TYR A 289 -8.61 2.40 2.95
N ARG A 290 -8.67 3.10 1.79
CA ARG A 290 -7.50 3.49 1.01
C ARG A 290 -6.50 4.35 1.79
N THR A 291 -6.94 5.14 2.76
CA THR A 291 -6.04 5.99 3.56
C THR A 291 -5.11 5.19 4.48
N PHE A 292 -5.36 3.89 4.68
CA PHE A 292 -4.54 2.98 5.48
C PHE A 292 -3.62 2.09 4.65
N GLU A 293 -3.64 2.20 3.32
CA GLU A 293 -2.71 1.47 2.47
C GLU A 293 -1.27 2.00 2.61
N ARG A 294 -1.12 3.28 2.97
CA ARG A 294 0.15 3.97 3.19
C ARG A 294 0.05 4.96 4.34
N PRO A 295 1.19 5.26 4.99
CA PRO A 295 2.44 4.50 4.97
C PRO A 295 2.29 3.11 5.61
N ILE A 296 3.29 2.23 5.40
CA ILE A 296 3.36 0.91 6.01
C ILE A 296 4.31 0.89 7.21
N CYS A 297 3.98 0.09 8.22
CA CYS A 297 4.86 -0.14 9.37
C CYS A 297 5.97 -1.12 8.98
N MET A 298 7.21 -0.66 9.06
CA MET A 298 8.40 -1.46 8.75
C MET A 298 9.02 -2.14 9.98
N SER A 299 8.54 -1.82 11.19
CA SER A 299 9.00 -2.48 12.42
C SER A 299 8.55 -3.93 12.45
N GLU A 300 9.50 -4.84 12.64
CA GLU A 300 9.31 -6.29 12.62
C GLU A 300 9.31 -6.89 14.04
N ALA A 301 9.00 -8.18 14.15
CA ALA A 301 8.97 -8.87 15.43
C ALA A 301 10.31 -8.75 16.21
N GLY A 302 10.27 -8.08 17.35
CA GLY A 302 11.45 -7.76 18.16
C GLY A 302 11.88 -6.30 18.07
N GLY A 303 11.09 -5.42 17.43
CA GLY A 303 11.33 -3.98 17.43
C GLY A 303 12.49 -3.54 16.54
N ARG A 304 12.74 -4.24 15.43
CA ARG A 304 13.78 -3.88 14.45
C ARG A 304 13.18 -3.60 13.09
N TYR A 305 13.83 -2.75 12.32
CA TYR A 305 13.45 -2.46 10.94
C TYR A 305 14.69 -2.27 10.05
N PHE A 306 14.52 -2.56 8.76
CA PHE A 306 15.50 -2.21 7.73
C PHE A 306 15.19 -0.82 7.19
N SER A 307 16.22 0.02 7.07
CA SER A 307 16.13 1.32 6.41
C SER A 307 16.87 1.31 5.07
N ALA A 308 16.14 1.58 3.99
CA ALA A 308 16.74 1.78 2.68
C ALA A 308 17.47 3.13 2.53
N PHE A 309 17.33 4.03 3.51
CA PHE A 309 17.93 5.37 3.48
C PHE A 309 19.43 5.35 3.83
N ASP A 310 19.87 4.37 4.59
CA ASP A 310 21.29 4.13 4.90
C ASP A 310 21.75 2.68 4.69
N GLY A 311 20.83 1.78 4.27
CA GLY A 311 21.09 0.38 3.99
C GLY A 311 21.34 -0.47 5.25
N LYS A 312 20.82 -0.06 6.41
CA LYS A 312 21.09 -0.73 7.69
C LYS A 312 19.83 -1.19 8.41
N VAL A 313 20.04 -2.13 9.33
CA VAL A 313 19.00 -2.54 10.30
C VAL A 313 19.16 -1.71 11.57
N HIS A 314 18.04 -1.19 12.07
CA HIS A 314 17.94 -0.37 13.28
C HIS A 314 16.96 -0.97 14.27
N ASP A 315 17.11 -0.58 15.55
CA ASP A 315 16.09 -0.79 16.57
C ASP A 315 15.09 0.37 16.56
N ASP A 316 13.80 0.08 16.69
CA ASP A 316 12.75 1.10 16.69
C ASP A 316 12.59 1.79 18.05
N ASN A 317 13.26 1.28 19.08
CA ASN A 317 13.24 1.83 20.45
C ASN A 317 11.82 2.07 21.00
N GLY A 318 10.85 1.25 20.55
CA GLY A 318 9.44 1.34 20.96
C GLY A 318 8.62 2.38 20.20
N THR A 319 9.20 3.02 19.17
CA THR A 319 8.48 3.89 18.24
C THR A 319 8.50 3.25 16.84
N PRO A 320 7.36 2.72 16.36
CA PRO A 320 7.32 2.05 15.07
C PRO A 320 7.83 2.92 13.93
N PHE A 321 8.66 2.34 13.05
CA PHE A 321 9.15 3.01 11.86
C PHE A 321 8.18 2.80 10.70
N TYR A 322 7.70 3.89 10.12
CA TYR A 322 6.80 3.91 8.97
C TYR A 322 7.53 4.37 7.72
N ASN A 323 7.25 3.71 6.58
CA ASN A 323 7.81 4.05 5.27
C ASN A 323 6.74 3.86 4.16
N ASP A 324 7.12 4.07 2.90
CA ASP A 324 6.22 3.97 1.73
C ASP A 324 5.07 4.98 1.82
N ASP A 325 5.41 6.25 1.94
CA ASP A 325 4.44 7.36 1.93
C ASP A 325 4.65 8.26 0.70
N TRP A 326 3.59 8.52 0.01
CA TRP A 326 3.60 9.44 -1.13
C TRP A 326 3.18 10.82 -0.66
N ILE A 327 4.12 11.52 -0.02
CA ILE A 327 3.85 12.77 0.71
C ILE A 327 3.18 13.82 -0.18
N TRP A 328 3.53 13.86 -1.48
CA TRP A 328 2.87 14.76 -2.43
C TRP A 328 1.36 14.51 -2.55
N ASP A 329 0.92 13.26 -2.37
CA ASP A 329 -0.50 12.88 -2.37
C ASP A 329 -1.12 13.04 -0.98
N THR A 330 -0.42 12.58 0.06
CA THR A 330 -0.98 12.37 1.40
C THR A 330 -1.06 13.62 2.27
N TYR A 331 -0.20 14.63 2.03
CA TYR A 331 -0.16 15.85 2.85
C TYR A 331 -1.47 16.64 2.83
N ARG A 332 -2.25 16.54 1.74
CA ARG A 332 -3.47 17.32 1.56
C ARG A 332 -4.61 16.90 2.47
N ALA A 333 -4.77 15.58 2.68
CA ALA A 333 -5.92 15.06 3.40
C ALA A 333 -5.62 13.88 4.32
N ALA A 334 -4.76 12.92 3.92
CA ALA A 334 -4.53 11.70 4.70
C ALA A 334 -3.83 11.99 6.04
N HIS A 335 -2.76 12.81 6.05
CA HIS A 335 -2.11 13.26 7.29
C HIS A 335 -3.05 14.10 8.16
N PRO A 336 -3.73 15.15 7.64
CA PRO A 336 -4.71 15.91 8.42
C PRO A 336 -5.84 15.07 9.01
N LEU A 337 -6.34 14.08 8.26
CA LEU A 337 -7.34 13.14 8.76
C LEU A 337 -6.79 12.27 9.88
N ARG A 338 -5.57 11.75 9.72
CA ARG A 338 -4.93 10.88 10.72
C ARG A 338 -4.68 11.61 12.03
N ILE A 339 -4.32 12.89 12.00
CA ILE A 339 -4.24 13.74 13.19
C ILE A 339 -5.53 13.70 14.01
N LEU A 340 -6.69 13.67 13.34
CA LEU A 340 -8.00 13.67 14.02
C LEU A 340 -8.39 12.30 14.58
N ILE A 341 -7.98 11.20 13.94
CA ILE A 341 -8.49 9.85 14.27
C ILE A 341 -7.44 8.94 14.92
N ASP A 342 -6.14 9.24 14.77
CA ASP A 342 -5.03 8.43 15.29
C ASP A 342 -3.78 9.28 15.50
N THR A 343 -3.87 10.26 16.42
CA THR A 343 -2.83 11.26 16.68
C THR A 343 -1.47 10.63 16.97
N LYS A 344 -1.44 9.56 17.77
CA LYS A 344 -0.19 8.87 18.13
C LYS A 344 0.50 8.26 16.91
N LYS A 345 -0.26 7.65 16.02
CA LYS A 345 0.29 7.10 14.78
C LYS A 345 0.87 8.19 13.88
N GLU A 346 0.22 9.34 13.80
CA GLU A 346 0.74 10.48 13.04
C GLU A 346 2.05 11.01 13.62
N GLU A 347 2.18 11.08 14.95
CA GLU A 347 3.45 11.43 15.62
C GLU A 347 4.56 10.44 15.27
N ASP A 348 4.27 9.12 15.24
CA ASP A 348 5.23 8.08 14.88
C ASP A 348 5.66 8.14 13.41
N ILE A 349 4.73 8.47 12.51
CA ILE A 349 5.01 8.68 11.08
C ILE A 349 5.93 9.88 10.88
N ILE A 350 5.64 11.03 11.53
CA ILE A 350 6.49 12.21 11.45
C ILE A 350 7.88 11.95 12.06
N ALA A 351 7.94 11.20 13.18
CA ALA A 351 9.22 10.76 13.75
C ALA A 351 10.01 9.91 12.75
N SER A 352 9.35 9.05 11.98
CA SER A 352 9.97 8.25 10.92
C SER A 352 10.54 9.12 9.81
N PHE A 353 9.84 10.17 9.37
CA PHE A 353 10.37 11.13 8.39
C PHE A 353 11.64 11.82 8.88
N LEU A 354 11.69 12.18 10.17
CA LEU A 354 12.89 12.78 10.77
C LEU A 354 14.05 11.78 10.85
N LEU A 355 13.78 10.50 11.12
CA LEU A 355 14.78 9.45 11.06
C LEU A 355 15.31 9.23 9.64
N MET A 356 14.45 9.23 8.62
CA MET A 356 14.86 9.15 7.22
C MET A 356 15.81 10.29 6.85
N ALA A 357 15.51 11.53 7.26
CA ALA A 357 16.36 12.68 7.01
C ALA A 357 17.76 12.51 7.64
N GLU A 358 17.84 11.97 8.84
CA GLU A 358 19.12 11.65 9.51
C GLU A 358 19.88 10.53 8.80
N GLN A 359 19.18 9.44 8.49
CA GLN A 359 19.75 8.24 7.85
C GLN A 359 20.30 8.53 6.45
N MET A 360 19.68 9.45 5.70
CA MET A 360 20.24 9.95 4.44
C MET A 360 21.53 10.77 4.62
N GLY A 361 21.86 11.20 5.83
CA GLY A 361 23.06 12.01 6.14
C GLY A 361 22.97 13.48 5.72
N THR A 362 22.00 13.85 4.92
CA THR A 362 21.80 15.23 4.44
C THR A 362 20.96 16.08 5.37
N MET A 363 20.17 15.47 6.23
CA MET A 363 19.10 16.12 6.99
C MET A 363 18.02 16.75 6.10
N TRP A 364 17.85 16.30 4.87
CA TRP A 364 16.75 16.70 4.02
C TRP A 364 15.52 15.85 4.30
N MET A 365 14.36 16.46 4.47
CA MET A 365 13.12 15.70 4.60
C MET A 365 12.86 14.85 3.36
N PRO A 366 12.31 13.64 3.53
CA PRO A 366 11.95 12.82 2.38
C PRO A 366 10.86 13.51 1.55
N THR A 367 10.91 13.29 0.24
CA THR A 367 9.94 13.83 -0.72
C THR A 367 8.88 12.79 -1.09
N PHE A 368 9.35 11.59 -1.38
CA PHE A 368 8.51 10.47 -1.83
C PHE A 368 9.13 9.15 -1.37
N PRO A 369 9.10 8.89 -0.04
CA PRO A 369 9.73 7.70 0.53
C PRO A 369 9.01 6.43 0.08
N GLU A 370 9.80 5.46 -0.37
CA GLU A 370 9.39 4.12 -0.77
C GLU A 370 10.23 3.08 -0.01
N VAL A 371 9.85 1.81 -0.06
CA VAL A 371 10.60 0.74 0.62
C VAL A 371 12.05 0.62 0.14
N THR A 372 12.36 1.16 -1.02
CA THR A 372 13.69 1.18 -1.65
C THR A 372 14.47 2.48 -1.44
N GLY A 373 13.95 3.43 -0.65
CA GLY A 373 14.53 4.74 -0.38
C GLY A 373 13.67 5.89 -0.87
N ASP A 374 14.17 7.13 -0.78
CA ASP A 374 13.45 8.30 -1.30
C ASP A 374 13.57 8.37 -2.83
N SER A 375 12.52 8.02 -3.54
CA SER A 375 12.48 8.07 -5.00
C SER A 375 12.38 9.49 -5.55
N ARG A 376 12.05 10.46 -4.70
CA ARG A 376 11.89 11.88 -5.03
C ARG A 376 10.99 12.15 -6.22
N ARG A 377 10.09 11.25 -6.49
CA ARG A 377 9.03 11.45 -7.48
C ARG A 377 8.24 12.68 -7.13
N MET A 378 7.65 13.30 -8.13
CA MET A 378 6.94 14.57 -7.99
C MET A 378 7.88 15.71 -7.56
N ASN A 379 7.32 16.91 -7.45
CA ASN A 379 8.08 18.08 -7.05
C ASN A 379 7.57 18.50 -5.70
N SER A 380 8.32 18.42 -4.64
CA SER A 380 7.88 19.10 -3.42
C SER A 380 8.81 18.92 -2.24
N ASN A 381 8.57 19.78 -1.24
CA ASN A 381 9.03 19.62 0.13
C ASN A 381 7.82 19.52 1.09
N HIS A 382 6.69 18.95 0.65
CA HIS A 382 5.40 18.97 1.37
C HIS A 382 5.42 18.26 2.73
N ALA A 383 6.49 17.57 3.11
CA ALA A 383 6.69 17.13 4.49
C ALA A 383 6.62 18.31 5.48
N VAL A 384 7.03 19.53 5.04
CA VAL A 384 6.90 20.74 5.87
C VAL A 384 5.45 21.10 6.14
N ALA A 385 4.56 20.90 5.16
CA ALA A 385 3.13 21.15 5.34
C ALA A 385 2.49 20.19 6.36
N THR A 386 2.85 18.91 6.28
CA THR A 386 2.43 17.88 7.26
C THR A 386 2.89 18.26 8.67
N ILE A 387 4.14 18.68 8.82
CA ILE A 387 4.72 19.07 10.12
C ILE A 387 4.08 20.35 10.65
N ALA A 388 3.87 21.36 9.79
CA ALA A 388 3.23 22.61 10.20
C ALA A 388 1.80 22.39 10.70
N ASP A 389 1.03 21.57 10.01
CA ASP A 389 -0.34 21.19 10.41
C ASP A 389 -0.34 20.41 11.75
N ALA A 390 0.57 19.46 11.91
CA ALA A 390 0.72 18.68 13.14
C ALA A 390 1.07 19.56 14.34
N LEU A 391 2.05 20.45 14.19
CA LEU A 391 2.45 21.41 15.25
C LEU A 391 1.33 22.39 15.60
N ALA A 392 0.62 22.91 14.59
CA ALA A 392 -0.51 23.82 14.81
C ALA A 392 -1.66 23.15 15.57
N LYS A 393 -1.81 21.85 15.45
CA LYS A 393 -2.80 21.01 16.16
C LYS A 393 -2.27 20.45 17.50
N GLY A 394 -1.03 20.77 17.87
CA GLY A 394 -0.46 20.44 19.18
C GLY A 394 0.09 19.02 19.31
N LEU A 395 0.45 18.36 18.22
CA LEU A 395 1.12 17.05 18.26
C LEU A 395 2.49 17.16 18.92
N ASN A 396 2.86 16.11 19.66
CA ASN A 396 4.14 16.02 20.34
C ASN A 396 5.25 15.54 19.39
N ILE A 397 5.83 16.46 18.62
CA ILE A 397 6.93 16.20 17.70
C ILE A 397 8.13 17.09 18.02
N ASN A 398 9.34 16.67 17.63
CA ASN A 398 10.55 17.48 17.79
C ASN A 398 10.56 18.64 16.80
N ALA A 399 9.92 19.77 17.18
CA ALA A 399 9.73 20.92 16.32
C ALA A 399 11.06 21.58 15.88
N VAL A 400 12.08 21.58 16.74
CA VAL A 400 13.40 22.15 16.41
C VAL A 400 14.08 21.33 15.32
N LYS A 401 14.16 20.02 15.50
CA LYS A 401 14.74 19.09 14.52
C LYS A 401 13.95 19.12 13.21
N ALA A 402 12.62 19.13 13.28
CA ALA A 402 11.74 19.19 12.12
C ALA A 402 11.94 20.48 11.31
N TYR A 403 12.02 21.64 12.00
CA TYR A 403 12.30 22.91 11.38
C TYR A 403 13.64 22.89 10.61
N GLU A 404 14.72 22.44 11.26
CA GLU A 404 16.05 22.38 10.64
C GLU A 404 16.10 21.44 9.42
N ALA A 405 15.46 20.28 9.50
CA ALA A 405 15.40 19.34 8.38
C ALA A 405 14.59 19.90 7.18
N CYS A 406 13.44 20.52 7.46
CA CYS A 406 12.65 21.21 6.44
C CYS A 406 13.40 22.37 5.79
N ARG A 407 14.01 23.24 6.61
CA ARG A 407 14.79 24.38 6.13
C ARG A 407 15.95 23.94 5.23
N LYS A 408 16.76 22.99 5.69
CA LYS A 408 17.87 22.45 4.90
C LYS A 408 17.40 21.84 3.57
N GLY A 409 16.35 21.04 3.57
CA GLY A 409 15.80 20.49 2.34
C GLY A 409 15.38 21.57 1.33
N MET A 410 14.79 22.67 1.80
CA MET A 410 14.35 23.77 0.95
C MET A 410 15.49 24.68 0.47
N GLU A 411 16.56 24.79 1.24
CA GLU A 411 17.69 25.67 0.91
C GLU A 411 18.83 24.94 0.16
N GLU A 412 19.06 23.67 0.45
CA GLU A 412 20.23 22.94 -0.03
C GLU A 412 19.94 21.96 -1.15
N LYS A 413 18.70 21.46 -1.27
CA LYS A 413 18.27 20.52 -2.30
C LYS A 413 17.69 21.26 -3.51
N THR A 414 17.91 20.75 -4.73
CA THR A 414 17.26 21.31 -5.91
C THR A 414 15.74 21.14 -5.88
N LEU A 415 15.03 22.11 -6.43
CA LEU A 415 13.58 22.10 -6.65
C LEU A 415 13.19 21.29 -7.90
N ALA A 416 14.14 20.87 -8.72
CA ALA A 416 13.88 20.09 -9.93
C ALA A 416 13.23 18.74 -9.57
N PRO A 417 12.07 18.39 -10.17
CA PRO A 417 11.39 17.12 -9.92
C PRO A 417 12.28 15.92 -10.21
N TRP A 418 12.16 14.85 -9.41
CA TRP A 418 12.91 13.59 -9.51
C TRP A 418 14.44 13.75 -9.37
N SER A 419 14.90 14.85 -8.86
CA SER A 419 16.32 15.07 -8.62
C SER A 419 16.68 15.04 -7.14
N GLY A 420 17.80 14.42 -6.82
CA GLY A 420 18.41 14.42 -5.49
C GLY A 420 19.64 15.28 -5.42
N ALA A 421 19.90 16.10 -6.41
CA ALA A 421 21.07 16.97 -6.46
C ALA A 421 20.97 18.11 -5.43
N ALA A 422 22.13 18.69 -5.12
CA ALA A 422 22.18 19.96 -4.41
C ALA A 422 21.58 21.09 -5.27
N ALA A 423 21.14 22.15 -4.61
CA ALA A 423 20.61 23.34 -5.27
C ALA A 423 21.60 23.93 -6.29
N GLY A 424 21.08 24.28 -7.46
CA GLY A 424 21.84 24.81 -8.58
C GLY A 424 21.35 26.20 -9.04
N TRP A 425 21.60 26.53 -10.32
CA TRP A 425 21.25 27.85 -10.86
C TRP A 425 19.74 28.08 -10.88
N LEU A 426 18.95 27.03 -11.17
CA LEU A 426 17.49 27.10 -11.23
C LEU A 426 16.90 27.47 -9.87
N ASP A 427 17.49 26.93 -8.79
CA ASP A 427 17.11 27.19 -7.41
C ASP A 427 17.52 28.60 -6.97
N ASN A 428 18.69 29.06 -7.38
CA ASN A 428 19.14 30.42 -7.16
C ASN A 428 18.24 31.42 -7.89
N PHE A 429 17.89 31.13 -9.13
CA PHE A 429 16.95 31.95 -9.89
C PHE A 429 15.59 32.07 -9.16
N TYR A 430 15.08 30.96 -8.63
CA TYR A 430 13.86 30.99 -7.83
C TYR A 430 13.99 31.88 -6.59
N ARG A 431 15.11 31.79 -5.87
CA ARG A 431 15.34 32.62 -4.66
C ARG A 431 15.38 34.10 -4.97
N GLU A 432 15.94 34.47 -6.13
CA GLU A 432 16.08 35.87 -6.55
C GLU A 432 14.78 36.43 -7.15
N ASN A 433 14.01 35.61 -7.85
CA ASN A 433 12.88 36.04 -8.68
C ASN A 433 11.52 35.58 -8.18
N GLY A 434 11.45 34.59 -7.27
CA GLY A 434 10.22 34.04 -6.72
C GLY A 434 9.47 33.07 -7.61
N TYR A 435 10.07 32.62 -8.73
CA TYR A 435 9.46 31.64 -9.64
C TYR A 435 10.51 30.83 -10.38
N ILE A 436 10.11 29.66 -10.88
CA ILE A 436 10.91 28.82 -11.79
C ILE A 436 10.67 29.27 -13.23
N PRO A 437 11.70 29.60 -14.03
CA PRO A 437 11.54 30.08 -15.39
C PRO A 437 11.09 28.95 -16.33
N ALA A 438 10.03 29.19 -17.10
CA ALA A 438 9.60 28.30 -18.16
C ALA A 438 10.53 28.38 -19.39
N LEU A 439 10.66 27.29 -20.11
CA LEU A 439 11.30 27.29 -21.43
C LEU A 439 10.30 27.75 -22.49
N ARG A 440 10.79 28.47 -23.50
CA ARG A 440 10.02 28.73 -24.71
C ARG A 440 9.87 27.46 -25.53
N PRO A 441 8.89 27.35 -26.45
CA PRO A 441 8.65 26.14 -27.22
C PRO A 441 9.85 25.62 -28.02
N ASP A 442 10.74 26.50 -28.43
CA ASP A 442 11.96 26.22 -29.21
C ASP A 442 13.25 26.16 -28.36
N GLU A 443 13.13 26.42 -27.07
CA GLU A 443 14.25 26.44 -26.13
C GLU A 443 14.52 25.03 -25.58
N LYS A 444 15.80 24.66 -25.54
CA LYS A 444 16.24 23.38 -25.00
C LYS A 444 16.59 23.51 -23.50
N GLU A 445 16.27 22.46 -22.76
CA GLU A 445 16.71 22.33 -21.36
C GLU A 445 18.23 22.28 -21.28
N THR A 446 18.80 23.07 -20.39
CA THR A 446 20.27 23.14 -20.14
C THR A 446 20.65 22.78 -18.73
N ASP A 447 19.70 22.72 -17.78
CA ASP A 447 19.98 22.31 -16.42
C ASP A 447 20.09 20.79 -16.33
N PRO A 448 21.27 20.24 -15.94
CA PRO A 448 21.47 18.79 -15.86
C PRO A 448 20.63 18.12 -14.77
N ASN A 449 20.12 18.88 -13.81
CA ASN A 449 19.28 18.36 -12.73
C ASN A 449 17.83 18.16 -13.15
N VAL A 450 17.42 18.72 -14.30
CA VAL A 450 16.04 18.59 -14.79
C VAL A 450 15.85 17.25 -15.50
N HIS A 451 14.96 16.42 -14.95
CA HIS A 451 14.68 15.10 -15.51
C HIS A 451 14.04 15.22 -16.90
N PRO A 452 14.51 14.47 -17.92
CA PRO A 452 14.04 14.62 -19.31
C PRO A 452 12.54 14.38 -19.50
N PHE A 453 11.93 13.52 -18.70
CA PHE A 453 10.50 13.22 -18.74
C PHE A 453 9.70 14.25 -17.93
N GLU A 454 10.09 14.51 -16.68
CA GLU A 454 9.35 15.36 -15.75
C GLU A 454 9.47 16.86 -16.08
N LYS A 455 10.54 17.30 -16.70
CA LYS A 455 10.80 18.70 -17.03
C LYS A 455 10.92 19.59 -15.79
N ARG A 456 10.93 20.91 -15.97
CA ARG A 456 11.01 21.90 -14.86
C ARG A 456 9.72 21.99 -14.05
N GLN A 457 8.58 21.71 -14.65
CA GLN A 457 7.25 21.94 -14.08
C GLN A 457 7.11 23.34 -13.44
N PRO A 458 7.39 24.44 -14.16
CA PRO A 458 7.67 25.75 -13.56
C PRO A 458 6.50 26.28 -12.73
N VAL A 459 5.25 26.11 -13.17
CA VAL A 459 4.06 26.56 -12.42
C VAL A 459 3.87 25.72 -11.16
N ALA A 460 3.90 24.40 -11.29
CA ALA A 460 3.67 23.49 -10.16
C ALA A 460 4.75 23.63 -9.08
N VAL A 461 6.03 23.69 -9.49
CA VAL A 461 7.17 23.88 -8.56
C VAL A 461 7.09 25.23 -7.88
N THR A 462 6.79 26.31 -8.62
CA THR A 462 6.67 27.65 -8.05
C THR A 462 5.56 27.72 -6.99
N LEU A 463 4.36 27.23 -7.32
CA LEU A 463 3.22 27.27 -6.41
C LEU A 463 3.44 26.36 -5.18
N GLY A 464 3.93 25.13 -5.41
CA GLY A 464 4.21 24.17 -4.34
C GLY A 464 5.27 24.70 -3.38
N THR A 465 6.39 25.22 -3.90
CA THR A 465 7.49 25.79 -3.08
C THR A 465 7.04 27.01 -2.28
N SER A 466 6.22 27.88 -2.87
CA SER A 466 5.68 29.05 -2.15
C SER A 466 4.80 28.63 -0.97
N TYR A 467 3.98 27.59 -1.14
CA TYR A 467 3.18 27.03 -0.05
C TYR A 467 4.06 26.37 1.02
N ASP A 468 5.07 25.60 0.64
CA ASP A 468 6.02 24.98 1.55
C ASP A 468 6.80 26.04 2.37
N GLN A 469 7.21 27.14 1.74
CA GLN A 469 7.85 28.27 2.42
C GLN A 469 6.92 28.94 3.44
N TRP A 470 5.65 29.12 3.09
CA TRP A 470 4.65 29.62 4.03
C TRP A 470 4.50 28.67 5.23
N CYS A 471 4.43 27.36 5.01
CA CYS A 471 4.38 26.37 6.08
C CYS A 471 5.62 26.45 6.99
N LEU A 472 6.80 26.60 6.40
CA LEU A 472 8.06 26.75 7.15
C LEU A 472 8.05 28.04 8.02
N SER A 473 7.50 29.15 7.49
CA SER A 473 7.32 30.37 8.27
C SER A 473 6.44 30.16 9.51
N ARG A 474 5.38 29.35 9.38
CA ARG A 474 4.51 29.02 10.53
C ARG A 474 5.24 28.21 11.60
N ILE A 475 6.10 27.28 11.20
CA ILE A 475 6.94 26.52 12.16
C ILE A 475 7.94 27.47 12.82
N ALA A 476 8.58 28.38 12.06
CA ALA A 476 9.52 29.38 12.59
C ALA A 476 8.84 30.28 13.63
N GLU A 477 7.63 30.75 13.39
CA GLU A 477 6.84 31.52 14.36
C GLU A 477 6.59 30.75 15.66
N LEU A 478 6.16 29.50 15.57
CA LEU A 478 5.95 28.65 16.75
C LEU A 478 7.24 28.49 17.57
N LEU A 479 8.39 28.50 16.92
CA LEU A 479 9.72 28.44 17.56
C LEU A 479 10.24 29.79 18.02
N GLY A 480 9.52 30.89 17.82
CA GLY A 480 9.94 32.24 18.19
C GLY A 480 11.04 32.84 17.29
N LYS A 481 11.31 32.26 16.13
CA LYS A 481 12.32 32.69 15.14
C LYS A 481 11.75 33.78 14.22
N LYS A 482 11.57 34.97 14.75
CA LYS A 482 10.83 36.07 14.09
C LYS A 482 11.40 36.50 12.75
N ASP A 483 12.71 36.60 12.64
CA ASP A 483 13.39 37.07 11.42
C ASP A 483 13.24 36.01 10.30
N GLU A 484 13.42 34.74 10.63
CA GLU A 484 13.22 33.60 9.71
C GLU A 484 11.74 33.49 9.31
N ALA A 485 10.82 33.66 10.25
CA ALA A 485 9.39 33.67 9.98
C ALA A 485 8.98 34.79 8.99
N ALA A 486 9.61 35.95 9.06
CA ALA A 486 9.35 37.07 8.16
C ALA A 486 9.98 36.91 6.77
N HIS A 487 10.99 36.03 6.63
CA HIS A 487 11.72 35.83 5.37
C HIS A 487 10.90 35.06 4.33
N TYR A 488 10.15 34.00 4.74
CA TYR A 488 9.49 33.06 3.84
C TYR A 488 8.11 33.49 3.24
N PRO A 489 7.30 34.37 3.85
CA PRO A 489 5.93 34.63 3.37
C PRO A 489 5.84 35.47 2.09
N VAL A 490 6.93 36.17 1.69
CA VAL A 490 6.89 37.14 0.59
C VAL A 490 6.48 36.51 -0.73
N SER A 491 7.01 35.34 -1.05
CA SER A 491 6.70 34.61 -2.30
C SER A 491 5.23 34.16 -2.36
N TYR A 492 4.68 33.66 -1.25
CA TYR A 492 3.29 33.24 -1.16
C TYR A 492 2.31 34.41 -1.35
N THR A 493 2.57 35.56 -0.71
CA THR A 493 1.70 36.72 -0.83
C THR A 493 1.65 37.29 -2.24
N HIS A 494 2.74 37.26 -2.97
CA HIS A 494 2.79 37.71 -4.37
C HIS A 494 2.07 36.82 -5.34
N LEU A 495 1.96 35.51 -5.06
CA LEU A 495 1.26 34.54 -5.91
C LEU A 495 -0.25 34.51 -5.69
N THR A 496 -0.72 34.89 -4.50
CA THR A 496 -2.17 34.84 -4.18
C THR A 496 -2.93 36.12 -4.56
N LEU A 497 -2.25 37.27 -4.61
CA LEU A 497 -2.87 38.57 -4.96
C LEU A 497 -3.39 38.67 -6.40
N PRO A 498 -2.74 38.11 -7.47
CA PRO A 498 -3.25 38.16 -8.84
C PRO A 498 -4.40 37.21 -9.12
N THR A 499 -4.67 36.21 -8.30
CA THR A 499 -5.74 35.21 -8.52
C THR A 499 -7.07 35.61 -7.91
N ILE A 500 -7.15 36.73 -7.22
CA ILE A 500 -8.37 37.26 -6.59
C ILE A 500 -9.00 38.41 -7.43
N CYS A 501 -8.37 38.82 -8.53
CA CYS A 501 -8.87 39.86 -9.44
C CYS A 501 -9.54 39.29 -10.67
#